data_abdd7602d836d7352bb236e74a9ce130
#
_entry.id   abdd7602d836d7352bb236e74a9ce130
#
_cell.length_a   1.000
_cell.length_b   1.000
_cell.length_c   1.000
_cell.angle_alpha   90.00
_cell.angle_beta   90.00
_cell.angle_gamma   90.00
#
_symmetry.space_group_name_H-M   'P 1'
#
loop_
_entity.id
_entity.type
_entity.pdbx_description
1 polymer ?
#
loop_
_entity_poly.entity_id
_entity_poly.type
_entity_poly.pdbx_seq_one_letter_code
_entity_poly.pdbx_strand_id
1 'polypeptide(L)'
;MGDQPDSPVVRGVEPPAAATAPAPPLAPAARLRAGVRKPQNWLQLAKFCAVGGSGYVVNIIVFALAVEVGNLHHLVAATLAFLVAVTNNFWWNRHWTFRAHDGRAGFQAARFLVVSVVAFLFAATVLELLVTSADMAEIPAQAISIVVATPLSFLGNKLWSFGSGDWRA
;
A
#
# COMPACT_ATOMS: atom_id res chain seq x y z
N MET A 1 47.92 -61.11 38.67
CA MET A 1 47.99 -59.68 38.87
C MET A 1 48.14 -59.09 37.48
N GLY A 2 47.03 -58.89 36.78
CA GLY A 2 46.97 -58.48 35.40
C GLY A 2 46.19 -57.17 35.35
N ASP A 3 46.95 -56.19 35.05
CA ASP A 3 46.46 -54.80 34.85
C ASP A 3 45.73 -54.75 33.50
N GLN A 4 44.42 -54.39 33.50
CA GLN A 4 43.63 -54.30 32.30
C GLN A 4 43.45 -52.80 31.99
N PRO A 5 43.97 -52.29 30.86
CA PRO A 5 43.86 -50.89 30.54
C PRO A 5 42.43 -50.52 30.19
N ASP A 6 41.96 -49.46 30.83
CA ASP A 6 40.68 -48.79 30.59
C ASP A 6 40.52 -48.40 29.12
N SER A 7 39.50 -48.95 28.48
CA SER A 7 39.10 -48.52 27.14
C SER A 7 38.40 -47.12 27.21
N PRO A 8 38.80 -46.17 26.38
CA PRO A 8 38.14 -44.86 26.38
C PRO A 8 36.69 -44.98 25.87
N VAL A 9 35.75 -44.54 26.70
CA VAL A 9 34.33 -44.40 26.32
C VAL A 9 34.23 -43.35 25.19
N VAL A 10 34.00 -43.84 23.98
CA VAL A 10 33.66 -42.99 22.84
C VAL A 10 32.29 -42.42 23.11
N ARG A 11 32.22 -41.14 23.54
CA ARG A 11 30.98 -40.41 23.59
C ARG A 11 30.44 -40.32 22.17
N GLY A 12 29.26 -40.92 21.95
CA GLY A 12 28.55 -40.84 20.68
C GLY A 12 28.36 -39.38 20.30
N VAL A 13 28.95 -38.99 19.19
CA VAL A 13 28.65 -37.68 18.55
C VAL A 13 27.24 -37.82 18.01
N GLU A 14 26.28 -37.18 18.66
CA GLU A 14 24.95 -37.05 18.09
C GLU A 14 25.07 -36.40 16.68
N PRO A 15 24.43 -36.99 15.66
CA PRO A 15 24.45 -36.39 14.34
C PRO A 15 23.81 -35.02 14.43
N PRO A 16 24.34 -33.98 13.75
CA PRO A 16 23.76 -32.65 13.75
C PRO A 16 22.30 -32.73 13.28
N ALA A 17 21.41 -32.15 14.08
CA ALA A 17 19.98 -32.08 13.76
C ALA A 17 19.82 -31.65 12.30
N ALA A 18 19.17 -32.47 11.48
CA ALA A 18 18.93 -32.19 10.08
C ALA A 18 18.28 -30.81 9.97
N ALA A 19 19.02 -29.88 9.39
CA ALA A 19 18.52 -28.54 9.13
C ALA A 19 17.24 -28.67 8.29
N THR A 20 16.11 -28.40 8.92
CA THR A 20 14.79 -28.47 8.25
C THR A 20 14.83 -27.50 7.08
N ALA A 21 14.79 -28.00 5.86
CA ALA A 21 14.77 -27.17 4.66
C ALA A 21 13.64 -26.15 4.78
N PRO A 22 13.88 -24.88 4.42
CA PRO A 22 12.83 -23.84 4.48
C PRO A 22 11.62 -24.28 3.67
N ALA A 23 10.42 -24.13 4.26
CA ALA A 23 9.18 -24.51 3.62
C ALA A 23 9.03 -23.80 2.26
N PRO A 24 8.55 -24.47 1.22
CA PRO A 24 8.40 -23.87 -0.10
C PRO A 24 7.48 -22.65 -0.04
N PRO A 25 7.75 -21.59 -0.84
CA PRO A 25 6.95 -20.38 -0.83
C PRO A 25 5.49 -20.69 -1.21
N LEU A 26 4.55 -20.15 -0.44
CA LEU A 26 3.12 -20.34 -0.67
C LEU A 26 2.72 -19.89 -2.08
N ALA A 27 1.82 -20.61 -2.74
CA ALA A 27 1.24 -20.23 -4.01
C ALA A 27 0.58 -18.84 -3.94
N PRO A 28 0.56 -18.05 -5.02
CA PRO A 28 0.03 -16.68 -5.04
C PRO A 28 -1.39 -16.56 -4.45
N ALA A 29 -2.28 -17.50 -4.77
CA ALA A 29 -3.64 -17.52 -4.23
C ALA A 29 -3.70 -17.76 -2.71
N ALA A 30 -2.79 -18.57 -2.17
CA ALA A 30 -2.69 -18.83 -0.74
C ALA A 30 -2.13 -17.60 0.01
N ARG A 31 -1.20 -16.86 -0.61
CA ARG A 31 -0.67 -15.59 -0.07
C ARG A 31 -1.77 -14.52 -0.01
N LEU A 32 -2.60 -14.40 -1.04
CA LEU A 32 -3.73 -13.48 -1.06
C LEU A 32 -4.76 -13.82 0.03
N ARG A 33 -5.14 -15.11 0.15
CA ARG A 33 -6.07 -15.56 1.20
C ARG A 33 -5.53 -15.30 2.62
N ALA A 34 -4.26 -15.55 2.84
CA ALA A 34 -3.61 -15.26 4.12
C ALA A 34 -3.57 -13.75 4.41
N GLY A 35 -3.37 -12.92 3.37
CA GLY A 35 -3.42 -11.46 3.47
C GLY A 35 -4.80 -10.93 3.88
N VAL A 36 -5.86 -11.43 3.26
CA VAL A 36 -7.26 -11.02 3.56
C VAL A 36 -7.67 -11.39 4.99
N ARG A 37 -7.13 -12.48 5.55
CA ARG A 37 -7.43 -12.94 6.91
C ARG A 37 -6.74 -12.14 8.03
N LYS A 38 -5.74 -11.30 7.71
CA LYS A 38 -5.03 -10.51 8.73
C LYS A 38 -5.82 -9.25 9.08
N PRO A 39 -6.32 -9.08 10.33
CA PRO A 39 -7.09 -7.89 10.73
C PRO A 39 -6.30 -6.60 10.59
N GLN A 40 -4.98 -6.65 10.69
CA GLN A 40 -4.10 -5.52 10.46
C GLN A 40 -4.21 -4.94 9.04
N ASN A 41 -4.49 -5.77 8.02
CA ASN A 41 -4.65 -5.30 6.65
C ASN A 41 -5.93 -4.49 6.47
N TRP A 42 -7.01 -4.89 7.15
CA TRP A 42 -8.27 -4.15 7.17
C TRP A 42 -8.15 -2.82 7.90
N LEU A 43 -7.42 -2.80 9.02
CA LEU A 43 -7.14 -1.55 9.73
C LEU A 43 -6.29 -0.60 8.87
N GLN A 44 -5.29 -1.11 8.15
CA GLN A 44 -4.50 -0.31 7.21
C GLN A 44 -5.35 0.22 6.06
N LEU A 45 -6.26 -0.59 5.51
CA LEU A 45 -7.20 -0.17 4.47
C LEU A 45 -8.13 0.94 5.00
N ALA A 46 -8.71 0.78 6.18
CA ALA A 46 -9.56 1.80 6.80
C ALA A 46 -8.79 3.12 7.02
N LYS A 47 -7.57 3.06 7.52
CA LYS A 47 -6.70 4.24 7.66
C LYS A 47 -6.39 4.89 6.31
N PHE A 48 -6.10 4.09 5.29
CA PHE A 48 -5.85 4.57 3.93
C PHE A 48 -7.06 5.31 3.36
N CYS A 49 -8.27 4.76 3.54
CA CYS A 49 -9.52 5.42 3.14
C CYS A 49 -9.78 6.72 3.92
N ALA A 50 -9.51 6.73 5.23
CA ALA A 50 -9.63 7.94 6.05
C ALA A 50 -8.66 9.04 5.59
N VAL A 51 -7.41 8.67 5.28
CA VAL A 51 -6.42 9.61 4.72
C VAL A 51 -6.89 10.13 3.35
N GLY A 52 -7.41 9.25 2.48
CA GLY A 52 -7.97 9.66 1.18
C GLY A 52 -9.11 10.67 1.33
N GLY A 53 -10.04 10.40 2.26
CA GLY A 53 -11.15 11.31 2.59
C GLY A 53 -10.65 12.65 3.13
N SER A 54 -9.67 12.65 4.04
CA SER A 54 -9.07 13.89 4.54
C SER A 54 -8.37 14.69 3.44
N GLY A 55 -7.70 14.01 2.53
CA GLY A 55 -7.08 14.65 1.36
C GLY A 55 -8.08 15.33 0.44
N TYR A 56 -9.28 14.75 0.28
CA TYR A 56 -10.36 15.39 -0.45
C TYR A 56 -10.79 16.70 0.22
N VAL A 57 -10.99 16.71 1.54
CA VAL A 57 -11.33 17.92 2.30
C VAL A 57 -10.24 18.98 2.16
N VAL A 58 -8.96 18.57 2.30
CA VAL A 58 -7.81 19.48 2.11
C VAL A 58 -7.82 20.07 0.70
N ASN A 59 -8.09 19.24 -0.33
CA ASN A 59 -8.15 19.70 -1.72
C ASN A 59 -9.21 20.81 -1.89
N ILE A 60 -10.44 20.58 -1.41
CA ILE A 60 -11.52 21.56 -1.52
C ILE A 60 -11.17 22.87 -0.79
N ILE A 61 -10.62 22.78 0.43
CA ILE A 61 -10.24 23.98 1.20
C ILE A 61 -9.17 24.79 0.48
N VAL A 62 -8.11 24.13 0.00
CA VAL A 62 -7.02 24.81 -0.71
C VAL A 62 -7.52 25.42 -2.01
N PHE A 63 -8.37 24.70 -2.75
CA PHE A 63 -8.96 25.21 -3.99
C PHE A 63 -9.80 26.47 -3.73
N ALA A 64 -10.70 26.42 -2.75
CA ALA A 64 -11.55 27.57 -2.40
C ALA A 64 -10.70 28.79 -1.98
N LEU A 65 -9.71 28.59 -1.10
CA LEU A 65 -8.81 29.67 -0.69
C LEU A 65 -8.01 30.24 -1.87
N ALA A 66 -7.54 29.41 -2.77
CA ALA A 66 -6.77 29.85 -3.94
C ALA A 66 -7.62 30.68 -4.91
N VAL A 67 -8.89 30.32 -5.09
CA VAL A 67 -9.82 31.05 -5.97
C VAL A 67 -10.35 32.30 -5.28
N GLU A 68 -10.90 32.18 -4.06
CA GLU A 68 -11.64 33.26 -3.42
C GLU A 68 -10.72 34.31 -2.77
N VAL A 69 -9.61 33.88 -2.16
CA VAL A 69 -8.67 34.78 -1.49
C VAL A 69 -7.49 35.12 -2.39
N GLY A 70 -6.97 34.11 -3.09
CA GLY A 70 -5.80 34.28 -3.97
C GLY A 70 -6.12 34.86 -5.34
N ASN A 71 -7.39 34.94 -5.73
CA ASN A 71 -7.84 35.36 -7.07
C ASN A 71 -7.14 34.59 -8.20
N LEU A 72 -6.75 33.35 -7.95
CA LEU A 72 -6.07 32.54 -8.94
C LEU A 72 -7.05 31.95 -9.96
N HIS A 73 -6.59 31.82 -11.18
CA HIS A 73 -7.34 31.12 -12.20
C HIS A 73 -7.64 29.68 -11.75
N HIS A 74 -8.85 29.20 -11.97
CA HIS A 74 -9.33 27.89 -11.46
C HIS A 74 -8.41 26.71 -11.78
N LEU A 75 -7.74 26.69 -12.94
CA LEU A 75 -6.79 25.61 -13.29
C LEU A 75 -5.51 25.67 -12.43
N VAL A 76 -5.03 26.86 -12.09
CA VAL A 76 -3.88 27.04 -11.20
C VAL A 76 -4.26 26.62 -9.78
N ALA A 77 -5.43 27.07 -9.32
CA ALA A 77 -5.98 26.70 -8.02
C ALA A 77 -6.18 25.18 -7.89
N ALA A 78 -6.73 24.52 -8.91
CA ALA A 78 -6.90 23.06 -8.94
C ALA A 78 -5.56 22.33 -8.88
N THR A 79 -4.55 22.81 -9.61
CA THR A 79 -3.21 22.22 -9.59
C THR A 79 -2.56 22.35 -8.20
N LEU A 80 -2.63 23.51 -7.57
CA LEU A 80 -2.14 23.73 -6.22
C LEU A 80 -2.86 22.84 -5.21
N ALA A 81 -4.19 22.80 -5.26
CA ALA A 81 -5.00 21.96 -4.39
C ALA A 81 -4.66 20.48 -4.53
N PHE A 82 -4.47 20.00 -5.77
CA PHE A 82 -4.02 18.63 -6.02
C PHE A 82 -2.64 18.36 -5.42
N LEU A 83 -1.65 19.23 -5.63
CA LEU A 83 -0.31 19.04 -5.10
C LEU A 83 -0.29 19.02 -3.56
N VAL A 84 -1.05 19.91 -2.92
CA VAL A 84 -1.17 19.92 -1.45
C VAL A 84 -1.86 18.66 -0.95
N ALA A 85 -2.97 18.26 -1.57
CA ALA A 85 -3.71 17.08 -1.17
C ALA A 85 -2.89 15.79 -1.35
N VAL A 86 -2.19 15.61 -2.47
CA VAL A 86 -1.37 14.42 -2.71
C VAL A 86 -0.17 14.35 -1.76
N THR A 87 0.44 15.49 -1.44
CA THR A 87 1.52 15.59 -0.45
C THR A 87 1.02 15.23 0.94
N ASN A 88 -0.13 15.76 1.35
CA ASN A 88 -0.80 15.43 2.60
C ASN A 88 -1.10 13.92 2.69
N ASN A 89 -1.70 13.35 1.65
CA ASN A 89 -2.03 11.93 1.58
C ASN A 89 -0.78 11.05 1.64
N PHE A 90 0.28 11.44 0.93
CA PHE A 90 1.57 10.74 1.00
C PHE A 90 2.13 10.76 2.42
N TRP A 91 2.16 11.93 3.07
CA TRP A 91 2.71 12.09 4.40
C TRP A 91 1.98 11.22 5.43
N TRP A 92 0.65 11.28 5.46
CA TRP A 92 -0.17 10.49 6.38
C TRP A 92 -0.08 9.00 6.10
N ASN A 93 -0.11 8.59 4.83
CA ASN A 93 0.03 7.17 4.47
C ASN A 93 1.40 6.63 4.88
N ARG A 94 2.48 7.40 4.67
CA ARG A 94 3.82 7.00 5.06
C ARG A 94 3.96 6.83 6.58
N HIS A 95 3.48 7.80 7.36
CA HIS A 95 3.72 7.85 8.81
C HIS A 95 2.67 7.08 9.62
N TRP A 96 1.42 7.15 9.21
CA TRP A 96 0.31 6.60 10.00
C TRP A 96 -0.25 5.28 9.47
N THR A 97 -0.48 5.18 8.17
CA THR A 97 -1.10 3.98 7.56
C THR A 97 -0.11 2.84 7.47
N PHE A 98 1.03 3.07 6.82
CA PHE A 98 2.02 2.03 6.52
C PHE A 98 3.23 2.04 7.44
N ARG A 99 3.45 3.12 8.20
CA ARG A 99 4.60 3.31 9.10
C ARG A 99 5.94 3.03 8.43
N ALA A 100 6.08 3.46 7.19
CA ALA A 100 7.22 3.17 6.32
C ALA A 100 8.34 4.22 6.51
N HIS A 101 9.01 4.18 7.68
CA HIS A 101 10.09 5.11 8.00
C HIS A 101 11.41 4.72 7.32
N ASP A 102 11.57 3.43 6.99
CA ASP A 102 12.77 2.88 6.37
C ASP A 102 12.70 3.11 4.85
N GLY A 103 13.51 4.01 4.34
CA GLY A 103 13.59 4.28 2.91
C GLY A 103 13.61 5.75 2.55
N ARG A 104 14.04 6.03 1.30
CA ARG A 104 14.14 7.39 0.77
C ARG A 104 12.74 7.97 0.51
N ALA A 105 12.33 8.96 1.27
CA ALA A 105 11.01 9.59 1.19
C ALA A 105 10.65 10.03 -0.24
N GLY A 106 11.57 10.64 -0.97
CA GLY A 106 11.34 11.08 -2.34
C GLY A 106 11.03 9.93 -3.30
N PHE A 107 11.70 8.80 -3.15
CA PHE A 107 11.45 7.62 -3.97
C PHE A 107 10.08 6.98 -3.66
N GLN A 108 9.71 6.96 -2.39
CA GLN A 108 8.37 6.51 -1.97
C GLN A 108 7.28 7.47 -2.48
N ALA A 109 7.52 8.78 -2.47
CA ALA A 109 6.59 9.78 -2.99
C ALA A 109 6.37 9.63 -4.50
N ALA A 110 7.43 9.42 -5.27
CA ALA A 110 7.32 9.19 -6.71
C ALA A 110 6.51 7.92 -7.02
N ARG A 111 6.76 6.82 -6.30
CA ARG A 111 5.99 5.58 -6.44
C ARG A 111 4.53 5.77 -6.04
N PHE A 112 4.28 6.47 -4.93
CA PHE A 112 2.92 6.81 -4.49
C PHE A 112 2.16 7.59 -5.56
N LEU A 113 2.79 8.59 -6.16
CA LEU A 113 2.18 9.37 -7.24
C LEU A 113 1.84 8.50 -8.45
N VAL A 114 2.75 7.63 -8.89
CA VAL A 114 2.51 6.70 -10.00
C VAL A 114 1.32 5.78 -9.69
N VAL A 115 1.27 5.17 -8.51
CA VAL A 115 0.14 4.33 -8.09
C VAL A 115 -1.17 5.13 -8.09
N SER A 116 -1.13 6.38 -7.60
CA SER A 116 -2.31 7.24 -7.56
C SER A 116 -2.81 7.59 -8.97
N VAL A 117 -1.92 7.87 -9.90
CA VAL A 117 -2.28 8.11 -11.30
C VAL A 117 -2.86 6.87 -11.96
N VAL A 118 -2.25 5.70 -11.76
CA VAL A 118 -2.77 4.42 -12.31
C VAL A 118 -4.15 4.10 -11.75
N ALA A 119 -4.34 4.26 -10.44
CA ALA A 119 -5.64 4.04 -9.81
C ALA A 119 -6.71 5.03 -10.30
N PHE A 120 -6.33 6.29 -10.54
CA PHE A 120 -7.20 7.31 -11.12
C PHE A 120 -7.63 6.94 -12.55
N LEU A 121 -6.69 6.55 -13.41
CA LEU A 121 -7.00 6.14 -14.78
C LEU A 121 -7.90 4.90 -14.80
N PHE A 122 -7.66 3.95 -13.91
CA PHE A 122 -8.52 2.78 -13.74
C PHE A 122 -9.93 3.19 -13.30
N ALA A 123 -10.07 4.06 -12.27
CA ALA A 123 -11.36 4.56 -11.83
C ALA A 123 -12.10 5.32 -12.95
N ALA A 124 -11.41 6.17 -13.70
CA ALA A 124 -11.99 6.90 -14.82
C ALA A 124 -12.50 5.94 -15.93
N THR A 125 -11.78 4.88 -16.22
CA THR A 125 -12.22 3.84 -17.17
C THR A 125 -13.47 3.13 -16.67
N VAL A 126 -13.53 2.75 -15.38
CA VAL A 126 -14.71 2.11 -14.79
C VAL A 126 -15.90 3.07 -14.79
N LEU A 127 -15.70 4.34 -14.45
CA LEU A 127 -16.73 5.37 -14.51
C LEU A 127 -17.34 5.48 -15.91
N GLU A 128 -16.48 5.64 -16.91
CA GLU A 128 -16.92 5.75 -18.32
C GLU A 128 -17.74 4.53 -18.75
N LEU A 129 -17.28 3.32 -18.43
CA LEU A 129 -18.01 2.09 -18.73
C LEU A 129 -19.38 2.04 -18.05
N LEU A 130 -19.47 2.46 -16.78
CA LEU A 130 -20.73 2.46 -16.05
C LEU A 130 -21.74 3.48 -16.62
N VAL A 131 -21.27 4.65 -17.02
CA VAL A 131 -22.12 5.70 -17.59
C VAL A 131 -22.54 5.33 -19.01
N THR A 132 -21.59 4.94 -19.87
CA THR A 132 -21.88 4.76 -21.30
C THR A 132 -22.45 3.40 -21.65
N SER A 133 -22.03 2.31 -20.95
CA SER A 133 -22.43 0.96 -21.28
C SER A 133 -23.53 0.40 -20.37
N ALA A 134 -23.60 0.87 -19.10
CA ALA A 134 -24.62 0.45 -18.15
C ALA A 134 -25.72 1.50 -17.93
N ASP A 135 -25.68 2.62 -18.66
CA ASP A 135 -26.64 3.75 -18.57
C ASP A 135 -26.86 4.22 -17.12
N MET A 136 -25.80 4.17 -16.33
CA MET A 136 -25.84 4.55 -14.91
C MET A 136 -25.68 6.05 -14.75
N ALA A 137 -26.43 6.65 -13.80
CA ALA A 137 -26.26 8.05 -13.47
C ALA A 137 -24.82 8.34 -12.96
N GLU A 138 -24.27 9.50 -13.30
CA GLU A 138 -22.85 9.84 -13.06
C GLU A 138 -22.43 9.74 -11.58
N ILE A 139 -23.28 10.20 -10.66
CA ILE A 139 -22.94 10.23 -9.21
C ILE A 139 -22.76 8.81 -8.64
N PRO A 140 -23.71 7.86 -8.79
CA PRO A 140 -23.50 6.49 -8.32
C PRO A 140 -22.36 5.77 -9.10
N ALA A 141 -22.22 6.02 -10.40
CA ALA A 141 -21.13 5.47 -11.21
C ALA A 141 -19.77 5.91 -10.66
N GLN A 142 -19.61 7.19 -10.32
CA GLN A 142 -18.40 7.72 -9.69
C GLN A 142 -18.13 7.07 -8.33
N ALA A 143 -19.14 6.93 -7.48
CA ALA A 143 -18.97 6.27 -6.18
C ALA A 143 -18.49 4.82 -6.33
N ILE A 144 -19.08 4.06 -7.25
CA ILE A 144 -18.68 2.67 -7.54
C ILE A 144 -17.27 2.62 -8.10
N SER A 145 -16.92 3.48 -9.05
CA SER A 145 -15.58 3.50 -9.65
C SER A 145 -14.48 3.73 -8.63
N ILE A 146 -14.69 4.63 -7.66
CA ILE A 146 -13.77 4.88 -6.55
C ILE A 146 -13.64 3.66 -5.65
N VAL A 147 -14.75 3.02 -5.28
CA VAL A 147 -14.73 1.81 -4.44
C VAL A 147 -13.98 0.69 -5.13
N VAL A 148 -14.21 0.47 -6.43
CA VAL A 148 -13.53 -0.56 -7.23
C VAL A 148 -12.04 -0.27 -7.39
N ALA A 149 -11.63 0.98 -7.51
CA ALA A 149 -10.22 1.38 -7.63
C ALA A 149 -9.47 1.38 -6.28
N THR A 150 -10.17 1.47 -5.15
CA THR A 150 -9.55 1.57 -3.81
C THR A 150 -8.63 0.38 -3.48
N PRO A 151 -9.01 -0.90 -3.71
CA PRO A 151 -8.11 -2.04 -3.48
C PRO A 151 -6.84 -1.98 -4.32
N LEU A 152 -6.93 -1.54 -5.58
CA LEU A 152 -5.78 -1.37 -6.48
C LEU A 152 -4.82 -0.32 -5.93
N SER A 153 -5.32 0.84 -5.55
CA SER A 153 -4.54 1.92 -4.95
C SER A 153 -3.92 1.49 -3.62
N PHE A 154 -4.68 0.84 -2.76
CA PHE A 154 -4.18 0.35 -1.48
C PHE A 154 -3.07 -0.69 -1.64
N LEU A 155 -3.28 -1.71 -2.46
CA LEU A 155 -2.30 -2.76 -2.70
C LEU A 155 -1.05 -2.21 -3.39
N GLY A 156 -1.21 -1.37 -4.40
CA GLY A 156 -0.10 -0.72 -5.07
C GLY A 156 0.76 0.09 -4.11
N ASN A 157 0.13 0.90 -3.26
CA ASN A 157 0.87 1.68 -2.25
C ASN A 157 1.50 0.80 -1.18
N LYS A 158 0.77 -0.20 -0.68
CA LYS A 158 1.29 -1.11 0.35
C LYS A 158 2.48 -1.93 -0.12
N LEU A 159 2.41 -2.49 -1.32
CA LEU A 159 3.41 -3.42 -1.83
C LEU A 159 4.59 -2.71 -2.50
N TRP A 160 4.33 -1.60 -3.19
CA TRP A 160 5.34 -0.95 -4.03
C TRP A 160 5.82 0.39 -3.48
N SER A 161 4.91 1.27 -3.03
CA SER A 161 5.32 2.59 -2.54
C SER A 161 5.96 2.53 -1.15
N PHE A 162 5.36 1.74 -0.25
CA PHE A 162 5.74 1.66 1.17
C PHE A 162 6.22 0.28 1.61
N GLY A 163 6.31 -0.70 0.69
CA GLY A 163 6.89 -2.00 0.99
C GLY A 163 8.33 -1.86 1.45
N SER A 164 8.67 -2.42 2.59
CA SER A 164 10.05 -2.58 3.04
C SER A 164 10.79 -3.41 1.98
N GLY A 165 11.97 -2.93 1.57
CA GLY A 165 12.71 -3.39 0.40
C GLY A 165 13.26 -4.83 0.40
N ASP A 166 12.49 -5.82 0.82
CA ASP A 166 12.84 -7.26 0.72
C ASP A 166 12.73 -7.84 -0.70
N TRP A 167 12.75 -6.97 -1.72
CA TRP A 167 12.84 -7.41 -3.13
C TRP A 167 14.27 -7.60 -3.64
N ARG A 168 15.27 -7.52 -2.74
CA ARG A 168 16.67 -7.79 -3.06
C ARG A 168 17.10 -9.09 -2.39
N ALA A 169 16.66 -10.18 -2.92
CA ALA A 169 17.31 -11.49 -2.78
C ALA A 169 17.26 -12.19 -4.13
#